data_f2f96c7aeb2422fb04810ef785ca4881
#
_entry.id   f2f96c7aeb2422fb04810ef785ca4881
#
_cell.length_a   1.000
_cell.length_b   1.000
_cell.length_c   1.000
_cell.angle_alpha   90.00
_cell.angle_beta   90.00
_cell.angle_gamma   90.00
#
_symmetry.space_group_name_H-M   'P 1'
#
loop_
_entity.id
_entity.type
_entity.pdbx_description
1 polymer ?
#
loop_
_entity_poly.entity_id
_entity_poly.type
_entity_poly.pdbx_seq_one_letter_code
_entity_poly.pdbx_strand_id
1 'polypeptide(L)'
;KKFYLRRENAMIIDNVYIYTPDKKFVKGGIILKGEQIQAVYEAKDTPKFEEEVFDGNGAYAIPGLIDLHFHGCKGDDFCDGTKEAIGRIAEYEASIGVTAIAPATMTLPVEELEHILEVAAEYKKENTDKRRADLLGINMEGPFISPAKKGAQDERNIIPCNVEICERFLKASDGLVKFIGIAPEESEEAIDFIKSVKGKVNVSLAHTNADYKTAKAAFEAGANHAVHLYNAMPPFSHRAPGVV
;
A
#
# COMPACT_ATOMS: atom_id res chain seq x y z
N LYS A 1 39.80 -10.31 5.69
CA LYS A 1 39.29 -11.42 6.51
C LYS A 1 38.37 -12.24 5.62
N LYS A 2 38.74 -13.52 5.31
CA LYS A 2 37.88 -14.45 4.56
C LYS A 2 36.72 -14.84 5.47
N PHE A 3 35.51 -14.44 5.10
CA PHE A 3 34.32 -14.95 5.74
C PHE A 3 33.98 -16.31 5.12
N TYR A 4 34.09 -17.39 5.89
CA TYR A 4 33.49 -18.68 5.58
C TYR A 4 32.05 -18.66 6.15
N LEU A 5 31.06 -18.62 5.26
CA LEU A 5 29.66 -18.81 5.65
C LEU A 5 29.39 -20.31 5.82
N ARG A 6 28.95 -20.73 6.99
CA ARG A 6 28.56 -22.13 7.27
C ARG A 6 27.26 -22.49 6.55
N ARG A 7 27.23 -23.71 6.03
CA ARG A 7 26.11 -24.41 5.38
C ARG A 7 24.82 -24.32 6.20
N GLU A 8 23.92 -23.42 5.87
CA GLU A 8 22.49 -23.50 6.20
C GLU A 8 21.70 -22.64 5.24
N ASN A 9 21.17 -23.22 4.15
CA ASN A 9 20.15 -22.64 3.24
C ASN A 9 20.38 -21.18 2.82
N ALA A 10 21.58 -20.80 2.44
CA ALA A 10 21.81 -19.51 1.82
C ALA A 10 21.47 -19.62 0.31
N MET A 11 20.71 -18.66 -0.19
CA MET A 11 20.50 -18.44 -1.63
C MET A 11 21.44 -17.30 -2.06
N ILE A 12 22.18 -17.52 -3.12
CA ILE A 12 23.10 -16.52 -3.65
C ILE A 12 22.62 -16.09 -5.02
N ILE A 13 22.45 -14.80 -5.20
CA ILE A 13 22.15 -14.19 -6.49
C ILE A 13 23.39 -13.40 -6.89
N ASP A 14 24.09 -13.83 -7.93
CA ASP A 14 25.29 -13.15 -8.42
C ASP A 14 25.04 -12.48 -9.77
N ASN A 15 26.01 -11.70 -10.25
CA ASN A 15 25.98 -11.04 -11.56
C ASN A 15 24.75 -10.18 -11.78
N VAL A 16 24.43 -9.33 -10.79
CA VAL A 16 23.33 -8.34 -10.83
C VAL A 16 23.84 -6.92 -10.61
N TYR A 17 23.07 -5.94 -11.06
CA TYR A 17 23.25 -4.54 -10.68
C TYR A 17 22.33 -4.22 -9.51
N ILE A 18 22.90 -4.04 -8.32
CA ILE A 18 22.19 -3.87 -7.07
C ILE A 18 21.93 -2.38 -6.84
N TYR A 19 20.67 -2.02 -6.55
CA TYR A 19 20.34 -0.66 -6.10
C TYR A 19 20.72 -0.47 -4.64
N THR A 20 21.63 0.46 -4.38
CA THR A 20 22.21 0.69 -3.06
C THR A 20 21.55 1.89 -2.33
N PRO A 21 21.69 2.00 -0.99
CA PRO A 21 21.12 3.12 -0.22
C PRO A 21 21.56 4.51 -0.68
N ASP A 22 22.73 4.64 -1.30
CA ASP A 22 23.22 5.89 -1.89
C ASP A 22 22.65 6.16 -3.30
N LYS A 23 21.59 5.45 -3.69
CA LYS A 23 20.82 5.62 -4.93
C LYS A 23 21.65 5.36 -6.21
N LYS A 24 22.53 4.39 -6.16
CA LYS A 24 23.35 3.95 -7.29
C LYS A 24 23.13 2.48 -7.59
N PHE A 25 23.43 2.08 -8.82
CA PHE A 25 23.53 0.69 -9.20
C PHE A 25 25.00 0.25 -9.18
N VAL A 26 25.27 -0.80 -8.42
CA VAL A 26 26.62 -1.37 -8.29
C VAL A 26 26.57 -2.83 -8.73
N LYS A 27 27.50 -3.23 -9.61
CA LYS A 27 27.59 -4.63 -10.05
C LYS A 27 28.13 -5.50 -8.91
N GLY A 28 27.44 -6.62 -8.63
CA GLY A 28 27.82 -7.53 -7.55
C GLY A 28 26.83 -8.65 -7.37
N GLY A 29 26.59 -9.05 -6.12
CA GLY A 29 25.61 -10.06 -5.76
C GLY A 29 25.03 -9.89 -4.36
N ILE A 30 24.01 -10.69 -4.09
CA ILE A 30 23.23 -10.67 -2.86
C ILE A 30 23.24 -12.06 -2.25
N ILE A 31 23.47 -12.13 -0.95
CA ILE A 31 23.38 -13.36 -0.18
C ILE A 31 22.13 -13.27 0.70
N LEU A 32 21.21 -14.20 0.48
CA LEU A 32 19.99 -14.33 1.26
C LEU A 32 20.12 -15.48 2.25
N LYS A 33 19.59 -15.31 3.45
CA LYS A 33 19.40 -16.39 4.42
C LYS A 33 17.96 -16.37 4.92
N GLY A 34 17.19 -17.37 4.49
CA GLY A 34 15.74 -17.33 4.67
C GLY A 34 15.12 -16.08 4.02
N GLU A 35 14.43 -15.29 4.78
CA GLU A 35 13.73 -14.07 4.32
C GLU A 35 14.58 -12.79 4.46
N GLN A 36 15.86 -12.91 4.79
CA GLN A 36 16.73 -11.75 5.05
C GLN A 36 17.88 -11.62 4.07
N ILE A 37 18.18 -10.41 3.68
CA ILE A 37 19.43 -10.06 2.99
C ILE A 37 20.54 -10.10 4.03
N GLN A 38 21.40 -11.15 3.94
CA GLN A 38 22.51 -11.32 4.87
C GLN A 38 23.71 -10.46 4.49
N ALA A 39 23.97 -10.31 3.20
CA ALA A 39 25.06 -9.49 2.70
C ALA A 39 24.80 -9.05 1.26
N VAL A 40 25.42 -7.94 0.90
CA VAL A 40 25.57 -7.44 -0.46
C VAL A 40 27.07 -7.28 -0.70
N TYR A 41 27.56 -7.66 -1.87
CA TYR A 41 28.97 -7.52 -2.24
C TYR A 41 29.14 -6.93 -3.63
N GLU A 42 30.22 -6.20 -3.85
CA GLU A 42 30.59 -5.71 -5.17
C GLU A 42 31.35 -6.78 -5.95
N ALA A 43 31.29 -6.76 -7.28
CA ALA A 43 31.91 -7.77 -8.15
C ALA A 43 33.41 -7.95 -7.90
N LYS A 44 34.14 -6.90 -7.49
CA LYS A 44 35.56 -6.96 -7.12
C LYS A 44 35.82 -7.77 -5.85
N ASP A 45 34.82 -7.94 -5.00
CA ASP A 45 34.89 -8.59 -3.69
C ASP A 45 34.10 -9.91 -3.65
N THR A 46 33.79 -10.48 -4.84
CA THR A 46 32.99 -11.72 -4.96
C THR A 46 33.55 -12.83 -4.06
N PRO A 47 32.77 -13.32 -3.08
CA PRO A 47 33.19 -14.44 -2.24
C PRO A 47 33.31 -15.74 -3.05
N LYS A 48 34.00 -16.74 -2.50
CA LYS A 48 33.92 -18.11 -3.03
C LYS A 48 32.71 -18.78 -2.39
N PHE A 49 31.84 -19.31 -3.22
CA PHE A 49 30.63 -20.03 -2.80
C PHE A 49 30.87 -21.56 -2.97
N GLU A 50 30.33 -22.32 -2.04
CA GLU A 50 30.18 -23.78 -2.13
C GLU A 50 28.74 -24.17 -2.44
N GLU A 51 27.83 -23.20 -2.33
CA GLU A 51 26.38 -23.29 -2.56
C GLU A 51 26.04 -23.02 -4.03
N GLU A 52 24.82 -23.40 -4.42
CA GLU A 52 24.26 -23.06 -5.71
C GLU A 52 24.09 -21.54 -5.87
N VAL A 53 24.61 -21.01 -6.95
CA VAL A 53 24.56 -19.59 -7.28
C VAL A 53 23.57 -19.37 -8.41
N PHE A 54 22.56 -18.55 -8.18
CA PHE A 54 21.66 -18.06 -9.22
C PHE A 54 22.37 -16.93 -9.99
N ASP A 55 22.62 -17.13 -11.28
CA ASP A 55 23.16 -16.09 -12.16
C ASP A 55 22.04 -15.13 -12.58
N GLY A 56 22.12 -13.90 -12.10
CA GLY A 56 21.19 -12.84 -12.46
C GLY A 56 21.37 -12.26 -13.86
N ASN A 57 22.36 -12.74 -14.62
CA ASN A 57 22.62 -12.40 -16.02
C ASN A 57 22.65 -10.89 -16.31
N GLY A 58 23.18 -10.09 -15.38
CA GLY A 58 23.27 -8.65 -15.50
C GLY A 58 21.94 -7.91 -15.27
N ALA A 59 20.94 -8.58 -14.71
CA ALA A 59 19.68 -7.93 -14.35
C ALA A 59 19.86 -6.91 -13.22
N TYR A 60 18.88 -6.03 -13.06
CA TYR A 60 18.83 -5.06 -11.98
C TYR A 60 18.11 -5.65 -10.76
N ALA A 61 18.78 -5.64 -9.62
CA ALA A 61 18.19 -6.00 -8.34
C ALA A 61 17.75 -4.72 -7.59
N ILE A 62 16.48 -4.58 -7.40
CA ILE A 62 15.83 -3.47 -6.69
C ILE A 62 15.00 -4.01 -5.54
N PRO A 63 14.65 -3.20 -4.53
CA PRO A 63 13.61 -3.55 -3.58
C PRO A 63 12.33 -3.91 -4.31
N GLY A 64 11.59 -4.90 -3.79
CA GLY A 64 10.27 -5.23 -4.32
C GLY A 64 9.35 -4.02 -4.32
N LEU A 65 8.52 -3.88 -5.35
CA LEU A 65 7.57 -2.79 -5.45
C LEU A 65 6.45 -2.97 -4.42
N ILE A 66 5.86 -1.86 -3.99
CA ILE A 66 4.72 -1.84 -3.09
C ILE A 66 3.60 -1.06 -3.78
N ASP A 67 2.45 -1.70 -4.00
CA ASP A 67 1.27 -1.01 -4.52
C ASP A 67 0.35 -0.60 -3.36
N LEU A 68 0.11 0.70 -3.24
CA LEU A 68 -0.68 1.28 -2.14
C LEU A 68 -2.11 1.63 -2.55
N HIS A 69 -2.46 1.51 -3.84
CA HIS A 69 -3.78 1.91 -4.31
C HIS A 69 -4.12 1.28 -5.66
N PHE A 70 -4.95 0.25 -5.62
CA PHE A 70 -5.57 -0.41 -6.78
C PHE A 70 -6.79 -1.19 -6.27
N HIS A 71 -7.76 -1.51 -7.14
CA HIS A 71 -9.00 -2.17 -6.70
C HIS A 71 -8.98 -3.67 -6.92
N GLY A 72 -8.26 -4.13 -7.93
CA GLY A 72 -8.19 -5.54 -8.27
C GLY A 72 -7.51 -5.78 -9.62
N CYS A 73 -7.47 -7.03 -10.03
CA CYS A 73 -6.87 -7.44 -11.31
C CYS A 73 -7.41 -8.80 -11.75
N LYS A 74 -7.24 -9.12 -13.04
CA LYS A 74 -7.62 -10.45 -13.63
C LYS A 74 -9.08 -10.83 -13.45
N GLY A 75 -9.97 -9.87 -13.26
CA GLY A 75 -11.41 -10.10 -13.06
C GLY A 75 -11.83 -10.28 -11.60
N ASP A 76 -10.89 -10.20 -10.68
CA ASP A 76 -11.15 -10.15 -9.24
C ASP A 76 -11.06 -8.71 -8.74
N ASP A 77 -11.92 -8.33 -7.79
CA ASP A 77 -11.90 -7.07 -7.06
C ASP A 77 -11.65 -7.35 -5.57
N PHE A 78 -10.95 -6.45 -4.89
CA PHE A 78 -10.75 -6.57 -3.45
C PHE A 78 -12.08 -6.56 -2.70
N CYS A 79 -13.05 -5.82 -3.22
CA CYS A 79 -14.41 -5.75 -2.68
C CYS A 79 -15.28 -6.98 -2.99
N ASP A 80 -14.79 -8.00 -3.71
CA ASP A 80 -15.48 -9.30 -3.78
C ASP A 80 -15.58 -9.98 -2.41
N GLY A 81 -14.80 -9.53 -1.42
CA GLY A 81 -14.89 -9.96 -0.03
C GLY A 81 -14.61 -11.45 0.15
N THR A 82 -13.70 -12.03 -0.63
CA THR A 82 -13.34 -13.45 -0.54
C THR A 82 -11.83 -13.65 -0.43
N LYS A 83 -11.40 -14.64 0.36
CA LYS A 83 -9.96 -14.98 0.49
C LYS A 83 -9.36 -15.45 -0.84
N GLU A 84 -10.16 -16.08 -1.67
CA GLU A 84 -9.77 -16.56 -3.00
C GLU A 84 -9.45 -15.41 -3.95
N ALA A 85 -10.29 -14.35 -4.00
CA ALA A 85 -10.05 -13.17 -4.80
C ALA A 85 -8.76 -12.45 -4.34
N ILE A 86 -8.62 -12.20 -3.05
CA ILE A 86 -7.40 -11.59 -2.47
C ILE A 86 -6.17 -12.43 -2.83
N GLY A 87 -6.27 -13.76 -2.75
CA GLY A 87 -5.18 -14.67 -3.08
C GLY A 87 -4.74 -14.60 -4.54
N ARG A 88 -5.69 -14.55 -5.49
CA ARG A 88 -5.38 -14.43 -6.92
C ARG A 88 -4.82 -13.05 -7.28
N ILE A 89 -5.35 -11.99 -6.68
CA ILE A 89 -4.82 -10.63 -6.79
C ILE A 89 -3.37 -10.62 -6.32
N ALA A 90 -3.08 -11.11 -5.12
CA ALA A 90 -1.75 -11.12 -4.54
C ALA A 90 -0.75 -11.96 -5.33
N GLU A 91 -1.19 -13.06 -5.95
CA GLU A 91 -0.36 -13.89 -6.84
C GLU A 91 -0.02 -13.16 -8.14
N TYR A 92 -0.99 -12.47 -8.74
CA TYR A 92 -0.75 -11.68 -9.94
C TYR A 92 0.22 -10.52 -9.66
N GLU A 93 -0.01 -9.76 -8.59
CA GLU A 93 0.86 -8.65 -8.20
C GLU A 93 2.31 -9.11 -7.97
N ALA A 94 2.49 -10.25 -7.29
CA ALA A 94 3.83 -10.84 -7.13
C ALA A 94 4.48 -11.20 -8.48
N SER A 95 3.69 -11.68 -9.45
CA SER A 95 4.19 -12.08 -10.78
C SER A 95 4.75 -10.92 -11.61
N ILE A 96 4.37 -9.68 -11.29
CA ILE A 96 4.84 -8.46 -11.95
C ILE A 96 5.85 -7.66 -11.11
N GLY A 97 6.31 -8.22 -9.98
CA GLY A 97 7.35 -7.63 -9.14
C GLY A 97 6.84 -6.78 -7.98
N VAL A 98 5.53 -6.73 -7.76
CA VAL A 98 4.93 -6.12 -6.56
C VAL A 98 4.97 -7.15 -5.43
N THR A 99 5.76 -6.88 -4.42
CA THR A 99 5.99 -7.82 -3.30
C THR A 99 5.07 -7.57 -2.11
N ALA A 100 4.43 -6.41 -2.07
CA ALA A 100 3.49 -6.05 -1.02
C ALA A 100 2.38 -5.14 -1.55
N ILE A 101 1.19 -5.28 -1.00
CA ILE A 101 -0.02 -4.62 -1.47
C ILE A 101 -0.82 -3.97 -0.33
N ALA A 102 -1.47 -2.86 -0.65
CA ALA A 102 -2.53 -2.25 0.14
C ALA A 102 -3.70 -1.89 -0.80
N PRO A 103 -4.53 -2.88 -1.17
CA PRO A 103 -5.63 -2.67 -2.10
C PRO A 103 -6.64 -1.66 -1.57
N ALA A 104 -7.29 -0.97 -2.49
CA ALA A 104 -8.31 0.02 -2.19
C ALA A 104 -9.72 -0.60 -2.16
N THR A 105 -10.55 -0.16 -1.22
CA THR A 105 -11.98 -0.47 -1.23
C THR A 105 -12.74 0.46 -2.16
N MET A 106 -13.96 0.08 -2.52
CA MET A 106 -14.96 0.99 -3.06
C MET A 106 -15.79 1.62 -1.92
N THR A 107 -16.59 2.64 -2.25
CA THR A 107 -17.58 3.20 -1.35
C THR A 107 -18.83 2.32 -1.34
N LEU A 108 -18.96 1.49 -0.33
CA LEU A 108 -20.00 0.48 -0.13
C LEU A 108 -20.74 0.74 1.20
N PRO A 109 -21.85 0.05 1.48
CA PRO A 109 -22.48 0.08 2.79
C PRO A 109 -21.49 -0.29 3.90
N VAL A 110 -21.63 0.34 5.07
CA VAL A 110 -20.69 0.17 6.20
C VAL A 110 -20.54 -1.30 6.60
N GLU A 111 -21.63 -2.03 6.68
CA GLU A 111 -21.63 -3.46 7.08
C GLU A 111 -20.95 -4.34 6.03
N GLU A 112 -21.06 -3.99 4.75
CA GLU A 112 -20.37 -4.71 3.67
C GLU A 112 -18.87 -4.45 3.72
N LEU A 113 -18.48 -3.18 3.96
CA LEU A 113 -17.07 -2.83 4.17
C LEU A 113 -16.48 -3.59 5.38
N GLU A 114 -17.19 -3.66 6.50
CA GLU A 114 -16.73 -4.44 7.66
C GLU A 114 -16.50 -5.90 7.32
N HIS A 115 -17.42 -6.53 6.60
CA HIS A 115 -17.25 -7.91 6.16
C HIS A 115 -16.01 -8.10 5.27
N ILE A 116 -15.80 -7.24 4.29
CA ILE A 116 -14.60 -7.25 3.43
C ILE A 116 -13.32 -7.13 4.27
N LEU A 117 -13.32 -6.24 5.25
CA LEU A 117 -12.18 -6.02 6.15
C LEU A 117 -11.91 -7.24 7.05
N GLU A 118 -12.95 -7.89 7.57
CA GLU A 118 -12.82 -9.12 8.36
C GLU A 118 -12.23 -10.27 7.53
N VAL A 119 -12.73 -10.46 6.30
CA VAL A 119 -12.18 -11.46 5.38
C VAL A 119 -10.71 -11.20 5.05
N ALA A 120 -10.34 -9.93 4.84
CA ALA A 120 -8.96 -9.57 4.60
C ALA A 120 -8.05 -9.84 5.82
N ALA A 121 -8.55 -9.58 7.03
CA ALA A 121 -7.84 -9.90 8.27
C ALA A 121 -7.64 -11.40 8.46
N GLU A 122 -8.65 -12.22 8.14
CA GLU A 122 -8.53 -13.67 8.13
C GLU A 122 -7.53 -14.16 7.08
N TYR A 123 -7.63 -13.65 5.84
CA TYR A 123 -6.68 -13.98 4.78
C TYR A 123 -5.24 -13.70 5.22
N LYS A 124 -4.97 -12.52 5.80
CA LYS A 124 -3.62 -12.16 6.28
C LYS A 124 -3.09 -13.14 7.32
N LYS A 125 -3.94 -13.64 8.22
CA LYS A 125 -3.55 -14.61 9.25
C LYS A 125 -3.28 -16.01 8.69
N GLU A 126 -4.05 -16.41 7.70
CA GLU A 126 -4.04 -17.79 7.17
C GLU A 126 -3.08 -17.98 5.99
N ASN A 127 -2.78 -16.90 5.24
CA ASN A 127 -1.95 -17.01 4.05
C ASN A 127 -0.50 -17.36 4.39
N THR A 128 -0.07 -18.52 3.93
CA THR A 128 1.32 -19.01 4.04
C THR A 128 2.01 -19.14 2.69
N ASP A 129 1.31 -18.84 1.60
CA ASP A 129 1.86 -18.96 0.24
C ASP A 129 2.84 -17.83 -0.06
N LYS A 130 4.13 -18.17 -0.13
CA LYS A 130 5.24 -17.23 -0.37
C LYS A 130 5.35 -16.74 -1.82
N ARG A 131 4.51 -17.25 -2.74
CA ARG A 131 4.44 -16.78 -4.13
C ARG A 131 3.50 -15.58 -4.29
N ARG A 132 2.85 -15.14 -3.23
CA ARG A 132 1.90 -14.05 -3.20
C ARG A 132 2.53 -12.79 -2.62
N ALA A 133 2.13 -11.63 -3.14
CA ALA A 133 2.45 -10.35 -2.51
C ALA A 133 1.88 -10.29 -1.10
N ASP A 134 2.62 -9.70 -0.17
CA ASP A 134 2.16 -9.57 1.21
C ASP A 134 1.07 -8.51 1.34
N LEU A 135 -0.07 -8.86 1.93
CA LEU A 135 -1.12 -7.90 2.26
C LEU A 135 -0.66 -7.05 3.46
N LEU A 136 0.03 -5.93 3.19
CA LEU A 136 0.56 -5.03 4.22
C LEU A 136 -0.51 -4.15 4.86
N GLY A 137 -1.56 -3.84 4.12
CA GLY A 137 -2.60 -2.94 4.58
C GLY A 137 -3.77 -2.89 3.63
N ILE A 138 -4.70 -1.99 3.94
CA ILE A 138 -5.87 -1.67 3.14
C ILE A 138 -5.96 -0.16 3.04
N ASN A 139 -6.30 0.34 1.86
CA ASN A 139 -6.54 1.75 1.58
C ASN A 139 -8.05 1.95 1.38
N MET A 140 -8.72 2.53 2.36
CA MET A 140 -10.17 2.77 2.24
C MET A 140 -10.43 4.00 1.36
N GLU A 141 -10.95 3.78 0.15
CA GLU A 141 -11.40 4.84 -0.73
C GLU A 141 -12.90 5.13 -0.50
N GLY A 142 -13.15 5.96 0.48
CA GLY A 142 -14.47 6.22 1.04
C GLY A 142 -14.73 5.44 2.34
N PRO A 143 -15.92 5.57 2.92
CA PRO A 143 -17.13 6.25 2.42
C PRO A 143 -17.19 7.78 2.67
N PHE A 144 -16.16 8.40 3.23
CA PHE A 144 -16.13 9.80 3.67
C PHE A 144 -15.72 10.78 2.55
N ILE A 145 -16.21 10.57 1.34
CA ILE A 145 -15.80 11.30 0.13
C ILE A 145 -16.87 12.30 -0.33
N SER A 146 -16.54 13.14 -1.34
CA SER A 146 -17.47 14.13 -1.87
C SER A 146 -18.38 13.56 -2.96
N PRO A 147 -19.71 13.73 -2.85
CA PRO A 147 -20.62 13.41 -3.95
C PRO A 147 -20.27 14.14 -5.25
N ALA A 148 -19.79 15.40 -5.14
CA ALA A 148 -19.38 16.20 -6.30
C ALA A 148 -18.16 15.66 -7.02
N LYS A 149 -17.35 14.82 -6.35
CA LYS A 149 -16.12 14.23 -6.89
C LYS A 149 -16.12 12.70 -6.81
N LYS A 150 -17.27 12.08 -6.66
CA LYS A 150 -17.42 10.64 -6.46
C LYS A 150 -16.82 9.77 -7.58
N GLY A 151 -16.76 10.28 -8.80
CA GLY A 151 -16.30 9.47 -9.93
C GLY A 151 -17.15 8.21 -10.11
N ALA A 152 -16.53 7.05 -10.04
CA ALA A 152 -17.19 5.74 -10.13
C ALA A 152 -17.83 5.27 -8.82
N GLN A 153 -17.61 5.96 -7.71
CA GLN A 153 -18.15 5.59 -6.40
C GLN A 153 -19.67 5.75 -6.34
N ASP A 154 -20.36 4.92 -5.55
CA ASP A 154 -21.80 4.99 -5.39
C ASP A 154 -22.16 6.05 -4.34
N GLU A 155 -22.81 7.14 -4.79
CA GLU A 155 -23.17 8.27 -3.91
C GLU A 155 -24.14 7.89 -2.80
N ARG A 156 -24.92 6.81 -2.96
CA ARG A 156 -25.87 6.35 -1.94
C ARG A 156 -25.18 5.88 -0.66
N ASN A 157 -23.92 5.52 -0.76
CA ASN A 157 -23.09 5.00 0.35
C ASN A 157 -22.13 6.06 0.90
N ILE A 158 -22.12 7.27 0.34
CA ILE A 158 -21.29 8.36 0.85
C ILE A 158 -21.91 8.89 2.15
N ILE A 159 -21.08 9.01 3.18
CA ILE A 159 -21.48 9.53 4.49
C ILE A 159 -20.45 10.56 4.99
N PRO A 160 -20.85 11.48 5.89
CA PRO A 160 -19.90 12.39 6.54
C PRO A 160 -18.83 11.65 7.35
N CYS A 161 -17.70 12.33 7.62
CA CYS A 161 -16.67 11.81 8.51
C CYS A 161 -17.25 11.38 9.86
N ASN A 162 -16.95 10.16 10.29
CA ASN A 162 -17.46 9.60 11.54
C ASN A 162 -16.37 8.75 12.24
N VAL A 163 -15.99 9.18 13.44
CA VAL A 163 -14.92 8.52 14.21
C VAL A 163 -15.32 7.10 14.63
N GLU A 164 -16.57 6.89 15.04
CA GLU A 164 -17.05 5.58 15.50
C GLU A 164 -17.03 4.55 14.35
N ILE A 165 -17.47 4.96 13.16
CA ILE A 165 -17.43 4.11 11.96
C ILE A 165 -15.98 3.82 11.57
N CYS A 166 -15.09 4.81 11.62
CA CYS A 166 -13.66 4.59 11.37
C CYS A 166 -13.07 3.57 12.37
N GLU A 167 -13.41 3.67 13.65
CA GLU A 167 -12.95 2.71 14.67
C GLU A 167 -13.51 1.30 14.46
N ARG A 168 -14.75 1.18 13.97
CA ARG A 168 -15.32 -0.11 13.53
C ARG A 168 -14.46 -0.73 12.41
N PHE A 169 -14.10 0.05 11.39
CA PHE A 169 -13.23 -0.43 10.30
C PHE A 169 -11.85 -0.85 10.78
N LEU A 170 -11.22 -0.04 11.65
CA LEU A 170 -9.91 -0.40 12.23
C LEU A 170 -9.98 -1.72 13.00
N LYS A 171 -11.07 -1.94 13.73
CA LYS A 171 -11.31 -3.17 14.49
C LYS A 171 -11.58 -4.36 13.57
N ALA A 172 -12.48 -4.24 12.60
CA ALA A 172 -12.84 -5.29 11.65
C ALA A 172 -11.62 -5.77 10.85
N SER A 173 -10.75 -4.84 10.46
CA SER A 173 -9.53 -5.14 9.72
C SER A 173 -8.38 -5.71 10.57
N ASP A 174 -8.52 -5.85 11.89
CA ASP A 174 -7.43 -6.16 12.82
C ASP A 174 -6.19 -5.24 12.61
N GLY A 175 -6.45 -3.95 12.35
CA GLY A 175 -5.44 -2.93 12.11
C GLY A 175 -4.79 -2.96 10.72
N LEU A 176 -5.33 -3.70 9.75
CA LEU A 176 -4.85 -3.67 8.36
C LEU A 176 -5.25 -2.39 7.62
N VAL A 177 -6.28 -1.66 8.01
CA VAL A 177 -6.58 -0.35 7.43
C VAL A 177 -5.44 0.61 7.76
N LYS A 178 -4.67 1.00 6.73
CA LYS A 178 -3.52 1.90 6.85
C LYS A 178 -3.82 3.31 6.35
N PHE A 179 -4.76 3.43 5.42
CA PHE A 179 -5.19 4.69 4.84
C PHE A 179 -6.69 4.79 4.84
N ILE A 180 -7.22 5.99 5.06
CA ILE A 180 -8.64 6.31 4.91
C ILE A 180 -8.80 7.62 4.16
N GLY A 181 -9.50 7.57 3.03
CA GLY A 181 -9.78 8.70 2.17
C GLY A 181 -10.95 9.54 2.69
N ILE A 182 -10.77 10.86 2.74
CA ILE A 182 -11.81 11.80 3.12
C ILE A 182 -11.88 13.01 2.18
N ALA A 183 -13.07 13.60 2.09
CA ALA A 183 -13.31 14.93 1.52
C ALA A 183 -13.59 15.91 2.68
N PRO A 184 -12.62 16.71 3.10
CA PRO A 184 -12.73 17.50 4.32
C PRO A 184 -13.77 18.61 4.23
N GLU A 185 -14.19 19.01 3.04
CA GLU A 185 -15.24 20.01 2.82
C GLU A 185 -16.66 19.50 3.06
N GLU A 186 -16.84 18.18 3.10
CA GLU A 186 -18.17 17.55 3.22
C GLU A 186 -18.61 17.35 4.69
N SER A 187 -17.75 17.65 5.66
CA SER A 187 -18.07 17.51 7.06
C SER A 187 -17.49 18.66 7.90
N GLU A 188 -18.31 19.32 8.70
CA GLU A 188 -17.86 20.34 9.64
C GLU A 188 -16.88 19.76 10.67
N GLU A 189 -17.02 18.47 10.98
CA GLU A 189 -16.17 17.75 11.94
C GLU A 189 -14.92 17.14 11.32
N ALA A 190 -14.65 17.34 10.02
CA ALA A 190 -13.52 16.68 9.32
C ALA A 190 -12.16 16.96 10.00
N ILE A 191 -11.93 18.18 10.47
CA ILE A 191 -10.70 18.55 11.17
C ILE A 191 -10.57 17.81 12.51
N ASP A 192 -11.64 17.67 13.26
CA ASP A 192 -11.63 16.96 14.53
C ASP A 192 -11.58 15.44 14.32
N PHE A 193 -12.21 14.94 13.26
CA PHE A 193 -12.01 13.56 12.81
C PHE A 193 -10.54 13.26 12.56
N ILE A 194 -9.84 14.07 11.74
CA ILE A 194 -8.41 13.89 11.43
C ILE A 194 -7.58 13.83 12.71
N LYS A 195 -7.81 14.75 13.65
CA LYS A 195 -7.10 14.79 14.94
C LYS A 195 -7.37 13.53 15.78
N SER A 196 -8.61 13.05 15.81
CA SER A 196 -9.04 11.93 16.64
C SER A 196 -8.47 10.58 16.17
N VAL A 197 -8.22 10.43 14.87
CA VAL A 197 -7.68 9.20 14.29
C VAL A 197 -6.16 9.27 14.05
N LYS A 198 -5.54 10.39 14.36
CA LYS A 198 -4.09 10.61 14.20
C LYS A 198 -3.28 9.56 14.95
N GLY A 199 -2.35 8.92 14.24
CA GLY A 199 -1.51 7.84 14.78
C GLY A 199 -2.16 6.45 14.79
N LYS A 200 -3.47 6.36 14.47
CA LYS A 200 -4.18 5.09 14.28
C LYS A 200 -4.23 4.70 12.81
N VAL A 201 -4.47 5.66 11.93
CA VAL A 201 -4.56 5.50 10.48
C VAL A 201 -4.02 6.74 9.79
N ASN A 202 -3.52 6.59 8.55
CA ASN A 202 -3.14 7.74 7.72
C ASN A 202 -4.39 8.29 7.03
N VAL A 203 -4.65 9.57 7.23
CA VAL A 203 -5.78 10.23 6.57
C VAL A 203 -5.30 10.79 5.23
N SER A 204 -6.03 10.43 4.18
CA SER A 204 -5.77 10.86 2.81
C SER A 204 -6.85 11.84 2.35
N LEU A 205 -6.48 12.87 1.61
CA LEU A 205 -7.45 13.63 0.84
C LEU A 205 -7.78 12.86 -0.44
N ALA A 206 -9.04 12.51 -0.64
CA ALA A 206 -9.51 11.64 -1.72
C ALA A 206 -10.90 12.08 -2.19
N HIS A 207 -11.14 12.04 -3.52
CA HIS A 207 -12.46 12.36 -4.07
C HIS A 207 -13.07 13.62 -3.43
N THR A 208 -12.32 14.71 -3.47
CA THR A 208 -12.61 15.94 -2.72
C THR A 208 -12.72 17.14 -3.65
N ASN A 209 -13.63 18.02 -3.38
CA ASN A 209 -13.76 19.32 -4.02
C ASN A 209 -13.17 20.46 -3.15
N ALA A 210 -12.32 20.11 -2.18
CA ALA A 210 -11.72 21.06 -1.25
C ALA A 210 -10.93 22.16 -1.98
N ASP A 211 -11.09 23.38 -1.50
CA ASP A 211 -10.22 24.48 -1.86
C ASP A 211 -8.87 24.38 -1.15
N TYR A 212 -7.93 25.24 -1.52
CA TYR A 212 -6.61 25.28 -0.91
C TYR A 212 -6.65 25.48 0.62
N LYS A 213 -7.55 26.34 1.10
CA LYS A 213 -7.64 26.66 2.54
C LYS A 213 -8.09 25.42 3.34
N THR A 214 -9.11 24.74 2.83
CA THR A 214 -9.66 23.52 3.45
C THR A 214 -8.63 22.38 3.41
N ALA A 215 -8.00 22.17 2.25
CA ALA A 215 -6.96 21.14 2.11
C ALA A 215 -5.77 21.40 3.04
N LYS A 216 -5.28 22.66 3.09
CA LYS A 216 -4.19 23.05 3.99
C LYS A 216 -4.54 22.81 5.45
N ALA A 217 -5.75 23.18 5.89
CA ALA A 217 -6.21 22.94 7.25
C ALA A 217 -6.27 21.44 7.59
N ALA A 218 -6.66 20.58 6.64
CA ALA A 218 -6.65 19.13 6.81
C ALA A 218 -5.23 18.59 6.99
N PHE A 219 -4.25 19.02 6.18
CA PHE A 219 -2.84 18.64 6.35
C PHE A 219 -2.26 19.15 7.67
N GLU A 220 -2.56 20.38 8.06
CA GLU A 220 -2.13 20.94 9.36
C GLU A 220 -2.73 20.17 10.55
N ALA A 221 -3.94 19.63 10.41
CA ALA A 221 -4.58 18.79 11.42
C ALA A 221 -3.95 17.40 11.52
N GLY A 222 -3.32 16.89 10.45
CA GLY A 222 -2.64 15.60 10.47
C GLY A 222 -2.89 14.68 9.28
N ALA A 223 -3.68 15.08 8.29
CA ALA A 223 -3.70 14.39 7.00
C ALA A 223 -2.29 14.40 6.40
N ASN A 224 -1.90 13.30 5.76
CA ASN A 224 -0.51 13.12 5.32
C ASN A 224 -0.38 12.46 3.95
N HIS A 225 -1.49 12.25 3.26
CA HIS A 225 -1.55 11.58 1.98
C HIS A 225 -2.59 12.25 1.07
N ALA A 226 -2.44 12.08 -0.25
CA ALA A 226 -3.43 12.43 -1.26
C ALA A 226 -3.59 11.26 -2.22
N VAL A 227 -4.80 10.77 -2.37
CA VAL A 227 -5.12 9.65 -3.27
C VAL A 227 -5.18 10.17 -4.69
N HIS A 228 -4.57 9.45 -5.64
CA HIS A 228 -4.54 9.74 -7.09
C HIS A 228 -4.60 11.25 -7.41
N LEU A 229 -3.63 11.98 -6.85
CA LEU A 229 -3.52 13.45 -6.96
C LEU A 229 -3.84 13.95 -8.38
N TYR A 230 -4.58 15.05 -8.51
CA TYR A 230 -5.25 15.60 -9.68
C TYR A 230 -6.57 14.92 -10.08
N ASN A 231 -6.75 13.62 -9.82
CA ASN A 231 -7.95 12.89 -10.22
C ASN A 231 -9.02 12.99 -9.13
N ALA A 232 -10.28 13.17 -9.53
CA ALA A 232 -11.40 13.40 -8.62
C ALA A 232 -11.14 14.55 -7.62
N MET A 233 -10.46 15.61 -8.09
CA MET A 233 -10.12 16.84 -7.38
C MET A 233 -10.39 18.06 -8.25
N PRO A 234 -10.46 19.30 -7.68
CA PRO A 234 -10.41 20.51 -8.49
C PRO A 234 -9.12 20.57 -9.32
N PRO A 235 -9.17 21.07 -10.57
CA PRO A 235 -7.97 21.25 -11.37
C PRO A 235 -7.05 22.30 -10.73
N PHE A 236 -5.74 22.09 -10.84
CA PHE A 236 -4.77 23.10 -10.44
C PHE A 236 -4.95 24.38 -11.28
N SER A 237 -5.17 25.49 -10.62
CA SER A 237 -5.32 26.79 -11.25
C SER A 237 -4.52 27.85 -10.50
N HIS A 238 -3.98 28.83 -11.23
CA HIS A 238 -3.18 29.92 -10.65
C HIS A 238 -3.93 30.77 -9.62
N ARG A 239 -5.28 30.75 -9.61
CA ARG A 239 -6.14 31.48 -8.66
C ARG A 239 -6.84 30.56 -7.68
N ALA A 240 -6.93 29.29 -7.98
CA ALA A 240 -7.62 28.28 -7.17
C ALA A 240 -6.87 26.94 -7.27
N PRO A 241 -5.76 26.78 -6.54
CA PRO A 241 -4.90 25.61 -6.68
C PRO A 241 -5.55 24.30 -6.17
N GLY A 242 -6.59 24.39 -5.35
CA GLY A 242 -7.25 23.20 -4.78
C GLY A 242 -6.32 22.46 -3.83
N VAL A 243 -6.34 21.12 -3.93
CA VAL A 243 -5.53 20.20 -3.09
C VAL A 243 -4.08 20.11 -3.57
N VAL A 244 -3.81 20.37 -4.85
CA VAL A 244 -2.53 20.13 -5.53
C VAL A 244 -1.42 21.10 -5.10
#